data_4bf31a8b2c9da201a713b60a75e35d64
#
_entry.id   4bf31a8b2c9da201a713b60a75e35d64
#
_cell.length_a   1.000
_cell.length_b   1.000
_cell.length_c   1.000
_cell.angle_alpha   90.00
_cell.angle_beta   90.00
_cell.angle_gamma   90.00
#
_symmetry.space_group_name_H-M   'P 1'
#
loop_
_entity.id
_entity.type
_entity.pdbx_description
1 polymer ?
#
loop_
_entity_poly.entity_id
_entity_poly.type
_entity_poly.pdbx_seq_one_letter_code
_entity_poly.pdbx_strand_id
1 'polypeptide(L)'
;MRKLIAAIAIVTVVHVSSARAQDAAAPFDADLQRLAEILGSLHYLRGICGANEGQKWRNEMQALADAETPSGERRTRLIASFNRGYNGFQQTYRTCTPAANVAIKRYLGEGTKISRDLTARYAN
;
A
#
# COMPACT_ATOMS: atom_id res chain seq x y z
N MET A 1 31.48 40.84 51.45
CA MET A 1 30.21 40.84 50.68
C MET A 1 30.35 39.94 49.45
N ARG A 2 29.89 38.76 49.52
CA ARG A 2 30.00 37.76 48.42
C ARG A 2 28.66 37.66 47.72
N LYS A 3 28.62 38.06 46.48
CA LYS A 3 27.43 37.91 45.64
C LYS A 3 27.50 36.55 44.98
N LEU A 4 26.58 35.65 45.36
CA LEU A 4 26.34 34.37 44.72
C LEU A 4 25.42 34.61 43.49
N ILE A 5 25.95 34.35 42.32
CA ILE A 5 25.18 34.34 41.06
C ILE A 5 24.73 32.90 40.84
N ALA A 6 23.45 32.64 40.99
CA ALA A 6 22.85 31.38 40.67
C ALA A 6 22.61 31.32 39.14
N ALA A 7 23.30 30.43 38.46
CA ALA A 7 23.07 30.14 37.06
C ALA A 7 21.87 29.18 36.92
N ILE A 8 20.78 29.65 36.35
CA ILE A 8 19.62 28.84 36.02
C ILE A 8 19.88 28.18 34.65
N ALA A 9 20.12 26.88 34.65
CA ALA A 9 20.21 26.09 33.43
C ALA A 9 18.80 25.82 32.92
N ILE A 10 18.44 26.43 31.81
CA ILE A 10 17.18 26.13 31.09
C ILE A 10 17.41 24.88 30.25
N VAL A 11 16.84 23.77 30.69
CA VAL A 11 16.82 22.53 29.92
C VAL A 11 15.66 22.63 28.91
N THR A 12 15.99 22.88 27.64
CA THR A 12 15.02 22.78 26.55
C THR A 12 14.80 21.32 26.19
N VAL A 13 13.65 20.80 26.61
CA VAL A 13 13.18 19.46 26.19
C VAL A 13 12.63 19.58 24.76
N VAL A 14 13.40 19.13 23.80
CA VAL A 14 12.95 19.03 22.41
C VAL A 14 12.04 17.80 22.29
N HIS A 15 10.76 18.04 22.12
CA HIS A 15 9.78 16.97 21.88
C HIS A 15 9.88 16.49 20.42
N VAL A 16 10.58 15.39 20.21
CA VAL A 16 10.61 14.68 18.93
C VAL A 16 9.45 13.66 18.92
N SER A 17 8.24 14.13 18.64
CA SER A 17 7.05 13.26 18.69
C SER A 17 6.35 13.03 17.33
N SER A 18 6.90 13.55 16.23
CA SER A 18 6.14 13.60 14.97
C SER A 18 6.29 12.40 14.02
N ALA A 19 7.31 11.53 14.21
CA ALA A 19 7.59 10.46 13.26
C ALA A 19 6.69 9.23 13.41
N ARG A 20 6.14 8.97 14.59
CA ARG A 20 5.36 7.75 14.85
C ARG A 20 3.91 7.81 14.38
N ALA A 21 3.34 8.99 14.20
CA ALA A 21 1.95 9.15 13.77
C ALA A 21 1.72 8.73 12.31
N GLN A 22 2.75 8.85 11.45
CA GLN A 22 2.66 8.49 10.02
C GLN A 22 2.75 6.98 9.76
N ASP A 23 3.33 6.21 10.66
CA ASP A 23 3.46 4.75 10.54
C ASP A 23 2.34 3.99 11.25
N ALA A 24 1.45 4.67 11.98
CA ALA A 24 0.29 4.07 12.60
C ALA A 24 -0.69 3.57 11.53
N ALA A 25 -1.24 2.36 11.73
CA ALA A 25 -2.23 1.79 10.83
C ALA A 25 -3.49 2.67 10.76
N ALA A 26 -3.97 2.93 9.55
CA ALA A 26 -5.24 3.58 9.31
C ALA A 26 -6.39 2.55 9.29
N PRO A 27 -7.66 2.95 9.58
CA PRO A 27 -8.80 2.02 9.56
C PRO A 27 -8.99 1.30 8.23
N PHE A 28 -8.56 1.92 7.12
CA PHE A 28 -8.69 1.39 5.76
C PHE A 28 -7.43 0.67 5.24
N ASP A 29 -6.40 0.50 6.06
CA ASP A 29 -5.14 -0.12 5.62
C ASP A 29 -5.31 -1.57 5.18
N ALA A 30 -6.18 -2.33 5.82
CA ALA A 30 -6.48 -3.71 5.40
C ALA A 30 -7.05 -3.76 3.98
N ASP A 31 -7.96 -2.86 3.65
CA ASP A 31 -8.56 -2.75 2.32
C ASP A 31 -7.54 -2.26 1.29
N LEU A 32 -6.67 -1.31 1.65
CA LEU A 32 -5.57 -0.86 0.79
C LEU A 32 -4.60 -2.01 0.49
N GLN A 33 -4.21 -2.79 1.49
CA GLN A 33 -3.32 -3.93 1.31
C GLN A 33 -3.97 -5.00 0.42
N ARG A 34 -5.27 -5.26 0.61
CA ARG A 34 -6.01 -6.19 -0.26
C ARG A 34 -6.07 -5.68 -1.70
N LEU A 35 -6.32 -4.39 -1.90
CA LEU A 35 -6.31 -3.78 -3.23
C LEU A 35 -4.92 -3.89 -3.88
N ALA A 36 -3.85 -3.63 -3.13
CA ALA A 36 -2.48 -3.78 -3.63
C ALA A 36 -2.18 -5.22 -4.05
N GLU A 37 -2.60 -6.22 -3.26
CA GLU A 37 -2.46 -7.64 -3.61
C GLU A 37 -3.20 -7.99 -4.90
N ILE A 38 -4.41 -7.46 -5.07
CA ILE A 38 -5.20 -7.63 -6.31
C ILE A 38 -4.46 -7.03 -7.50
N LEU A 39 -3.90 -5.82 -7.37
CA LEU A 39 -3.13 -5.18 -8.45
C LEU A 39 -1.92 -6.02 -8.86
N GLY A 40 -1.20 -6.60 -7.89
CA GLY A 40 -0.08 -7.50 -8.16
C GLY A 40 -0.52 -8.78 -8.85
N SER A 41 -1.61 -9.37 -8.41
CA SER A 41 -2.22 -10.56 -9.01
C SER A 41 -2.63 -10.30 -10.46
N LEU A 42 -3.29 -9.18 -10.72
CA LEU A 42 -3.71 -8.79 -12.07
C LEU A 42 -2.51 -8.47 -12.97
N HIS A 43 -1.47 -7.86 -12.42
CA HIS A 43 -0.25 -7.59 -13.19
C HIS A 43 0.34 -8.87 -13.77
N TYR A 44 0.39 -9.93 -12.98
CA TYR A 44 0.87 -11.23 -13.45
C TYR A 44 -0.14 -11.94 -14.36
N LEU A 45 -1.36 -12.16 -13.89
CA LEU A 45 -2.37 -12.96 -14.58
C LEU A 45 -2.75 -12.39 -15.96
N ARG A 46 -2.95 -11.08 -16.04
CA ARG A 46 -3.30 -10.46 -17.33
C ARG A 46 -2.13 -10.50 -18.30
N GLY A 47 -0.91 -10.44 -17.81
CA GLY A 47 0.29 -10.60 -18.62
C GLY A 47 0.36 -11.98 -19.28
N ILE A 48 0.17 -13.05 -18.51
CA ILE A 48 0.19 -14.41 -19.07
C ILE A 48 -1.03 -14.75 -19.92
N CYS A 49 -2.14 -14.04 -19.73
CA CYS A 49 -3.37 -14.25 -20.51
C CYS A 49 -3.47 -13.34 -21.75
N GLY A 50 -2.37 -12.75 -22.18
CA GLY A 50 -2.28 -12.04 -23.45
C GLY A 50 -2.79 -10.61 -23.47
N ALA A 51 -3.11 -10.03 -22.30
CA ALA A 51 -3.41 -8.62 -22.22
C ALA A 51 -2.11 -7.81 -22.38
N ASN A 52 -1.99 -7.07 -23.47
CA ASN A 52 -0.79 -6.27 -23.75
C ASN A 52 -0.90 -4.91 -23.07
N GLU A 53 -0.86 -4.92 -21.72
CA GLU A 53 -1.04 -3.73 -20.90
C GLU A 53 0.28 -3.15 -20.34
N GLY A 54 1.40 -3.83 -20.58
CA GLY A 54 2.72 -3.37 -20.13
C GLY A 54 2.78 -3.15 -18.62
N GLN A 55 3.09 -1.91 -18.20
CA GLN A 55 3.25 -1.53 -16.81
C GLN A 55 1.98 -0.97 -16.15
N LYS A 56 0.82 -1.10 -16.78
CA LYS A 56 -0.43 -0.50 -16.28
C LYS A 56 -0.67 -0.78 -14.79
N TRP A 57 -0.66 -2.05 -14.39
CA TRP A 57 -0.98 -2.45 -13.01
C TRP A 57 0.09 -2.02 -12.01
N ARG A 58 1.34 -2.01 -12.43
CA ARG A 58 2.45 -1.49 -11.64
C ARG A 58 2.34 0.03 -11.46
N ASN A 59 1.95 0.75 -12.49
CA ASN A 59 1.73 2.20 -12.43
C ASN A 59 0.54 2.55 -11.54
N GLU A 60 -0.55 1.77 -11.59
CA GLU A 60 -1.69 1.91 -10.68
C GLU A 60 -1.27 1.70 -9.22
N MET A 61 -0.44 0.69 -8.97
CA MET A 61 0.11 0.44 -7.64
C MET A 61 0.99 1.60 -7.16
N GLN A 62 1.83 2.15 -8.02
CA GLN A 62 2.68 3.29 -7.69
C GLN A 62 1.84 4.51 -7.32
N ALA A 63 0.80 4.80 -8.13
CA ALA A 63 -0.11 5.90 -7.86
C ALA A 63 -0.85 5.73 -6.52
N LEU A 64 -1.31 4.53 -6.23
CA LEU A 64 -1.95 4.20 -4.95
C LEU A 64 -1.00 4.42 -3.77
N ALA A 65 0.22 3.92 -3.87
CA ALA A 65 1.23 4.07 -2.82
C ALA A 65 1.61 5.55 -2.59
N ASP A 66 1.76 6.31 -3.65
CA ASP A 66 2.12 7.73 -3.56
C ASP A 66 0.99 8.57 -2.94
N ALA A 67 -0.26 8.23 -3.23
CA ALA A 67 -1.42 8.94 -2.71
C ALA A 67 -1.71 8.60 -1.24
N GLU A 68 -1.64 7.32 -0.86
CA GLU A 68 -2.14 6.83 0.44
C GLU A 68 -1.03 6.58 1.46
N THR A 69 0.15 6.20 1.00
CA THR A 69 1.30 5.83 1.84
C THR A 69 2.59 6.40 1.26
N PRO A 70 2.81 7.73 1.34
CA PRO A 70 3.95 8.37 0.67
C PRO A 70 5.31 7.90 1.21
N SER A 71 5.37 7.41 2.45
CA SER A 71 6.62 6.95 3.07
C SER A 71 6.35 6.00 4.24
N GLY A 72 7.41 5.44 4.82
CA GLY A 72 7.38 4.68 6.06
C GLY A 72 6.90 3.24 5.91
N GLU A 73 6.59 2.60 7.04
CA GLU A 73 6.21 1.19 7.10
C GLU A 73 4.89 0.88 6.41
N ARG A 74 3.94 1.81 6.42
CA ARG A 74 2.66 1.63 5.69
C ARG A 74 2.92 1.43 4.22
N ARG A 75 3.82 2.23 3.61
CA ARG A 75 4.23 2.08 2.22
C ARG A 75 4.91 0.73 1.98
N THR A 76 5.83 0.33 2.86
CA THR A 76 6.53 -0.96 2.76
C THR A 76 5.54 -2.12 2.77
N ARG A 77 4.55 -2.11 3.68
CA ARG A 77 3.51 -3.14 3.75
C ARG A 77 2.64 -3.17 2.50
N LEU A 78 2.30 -2.01 1.96
CA LEU A 78 1.48 -1.91 0.76
C LEU A 78 2.20 -2.51 -0.46
N ILE A 79 3.47 -2.15 -0.65
CA ILE A 79 4.31 -2.72 -1.72
C ILE A 79 4.51 -4.23 -1.53
N ALA A 80 4.72 -4.69 -0.31
CA ALA A 80 4.83 -6.12 0.00
C ALA A 80 3.55 -6.89 -0.36
N SER A 81 2.37 -6.29 -0.16
CA SER A 81 1.09 -6.88 -0.56
C SER A 81 0.98 -7.05 -2.08
N PHE A 82 1.37 -6.05 -2.85
CA PHE A 82 1.45 -6.16 -4.31
C PHE A 82 2.37 -7.32 -4.74
N ASN A 83 3.57 -7.37 -4.18
CA ASN A 83 4.54 -8.41 -4.49
C ASN A 83 4.01 -9.81 -4.12
N ARG A 84 3.29 -9.93 -3.01
CA ARG A 84 2.67 -11.19 -2.59
C ARG A 84 1.65 -11.68 -3.62
N GLY A 85 0.79 -10.80 -4.12
CA GLY A 85 -0.18 -11.13 -5.17
C GLY A 85 0.51 -11.58 -6.46
N TYR A 86 1.48 -10.84 -6.93
CA TYR A 86 2.26 -11.17 -8.11
C TYR A 86 2.98 -12.52 -7.96
N ASN A 87 3.76 -12.69 -6.92
CA ASN A 87 4.58 -13.87 -6.69
C ASN A 87 3.73 -15.12 -6.45
N GLY A 88 2.62 -14.99 -5.75
CA GLY A 88 1.70 -16.11 -5.48
C GLY A 88 1.16 -16.72 -6.75
N PHE A 89 0.71 -15.90 -7.69
CA PHE A 89 0.20 -16.39 -8.98
C PHE A 89 1.32 -16.84 -9.92
N GLN A 90 2.47 -16.18 -9.89
CA GLN A 90 3.65 -16.62 -10.65
C GLN A 90 4.07 -18.05 -10.30
N GLN A 91 3.95 -18.43 -9.04
CA GLN A 91 4.25 -19.79 -8.59
C GLN A 91 3.17 -20.81 -8.96
N THR A 92 1.93 -20.36 -9.09
CA THR A 92 0.76 -21.23 -9.34
C THR A 92 0.50 -21.44 -10.83
N TYR A 93 0.58 -20.39 -11.63
CA TYR A 93 0.26 -20.42 -13.06
C TYR A 93 1.46 -20.02 -13.91
N ARG A 94 1.89 -20.92 -14.81
CA ARG A 94 2.95 -20.63 -15.82
C ARG A 94 2.37 -20.18 -17.14
N THR A 95 1.15 -20.59 -17.43
CA THR A 95 0.42 -20.29 -18.66
C THR A 95 -0.98 -19.84 -18.33
N CYS A 96 -1.64 -19.17 -19.28
CA CYS A 96 -3.05 -18.82 -19.15
C CYS A 96 -3.92 -20.07 -19.19
N THR A 97 -4.66 -20.29 -18.13
CA THR A 97 -5.62 -21.41 -17.99
C THR A 97 -7.03 -20.86 -17.83
N PRO A 98 -8.09 -21.70 -17.99
CA PRO A 98 -9.44 -21.27 -17.64
C PRO A 98 -9.57 -20.76 -16.20
N ALA A 99 -8.86 -21.40 -15.24
CA ALA A 99 -8.82 -20.95 -13.85
C ALA A 99 -8.16 -19.57 -13.69
N ALA A 100 -7.10 -19.29 -14.46
CA ALA A 100 -6.49 -17.96 -14.48
C ALA A 100 -7.48 -16.89 -14.96
N ASN A 101 -8.25 -17.16 -15.99
CA ASN A 101 -9.29 -16.25 -16.50
C ASN A 101 -10.41 -16.03 -15.47
N VAL A 102 -10.81 -17.06 -14.74
CA VAL A 102 -11.77 -16.93 -13.63
C VAL A 102 -11.21 -16.04 -12.53
N ALA A 103 -9.95 -16.24 -12.15
CA ALA A 103 -9.27 -15.40 -11.16
C ALA A 103 -9.20 -13.93 -11.60
N ILE A 104 -8.88 -13.65 -12.85
CA ILE A 104 -8.87 -12.29 -13.41
C ILE A 104 -10.22 -11.61 -13.22
N LYS A 105 -11.32 -12.25 -13.63
CA LYS A 105 -12.67 -11.69 -13.50
C LYS A 105 -13.05 -11.42 -12.06
N ARG A 106 -12.73 -12.35 -11.17
CA ARG A 106 -12.99 -12.21 -9.73
C ARG A 106 -12.23 -11.05 -9.14
N TYR A 107 -10.94 -10.92 -9.43
CA TYR A 107 -10.11 -9.84 -8.89
C TYR A 107 -10.46 -8.47 -9.49
N LEU A 108 -10.82 -8.39 -10.75
CA LEU A 108 -11.34 -7.14 -11.33
C LEU A 108 -12.61 -6.69 -10.60
N GLY A 109 -13.53 -7.60 -10.32
CA GLY A 109 -14.75 -7.31 -9.57
C GLY A 109 -14.49 -6.91 -8.13
N GLU A 110 -13.64 -7.65 -7.43
CA GLU A 110 -13.28 -7.36 -6.04
C GLU A 110 -12.53 -6.03 -5.91
N GLY A 111 -11.55 -5.79 -6.78
CA GLY A 111 -10.79 -4.54 -6.79
C GLY A 111 -11.67 -3.32 -7.07
N THR A 112 -12.61 -3.43 -8.00
CA THR A 112 -13.59 -2.38 -8.27
C THR A 112 -14.46 -2.10 -7.05
N LYS A 113 -14.93 -3.14 -6.36
CA LYS A 113 -15.74 -3.01 -5.15
C LYS A 113 -14.95 -2.32 -4.04
N ILE A 114 -13.73 -2.77 -3.74
CA ILE A 114 -12.89 -2.19 -2.69
C ILE A 114 -12.62 -0.72 -2.99
N SER A 115 -12.25 -0.38 -4.22
CA SER A 115 -11.98 1.01 -4.64
C SER A 115 -13.20 1.90 -4.44
N ARG A 116 -14.38 1.40 -4.79
CA ARG A 116 -15.65 2.12 -4.60
C ARG A 116 -15.98 2.32 -3.12
N ASP A 117 -15.81 1.28 -2.32
CA ASP A 117 -16.08 1.33 -0.88
C ASP A 117 -15.13 2.30 -0.16
N LEU A 118 -13.84 2.29 -0.52
CA LEU A 118 -12.84 3.23 0.02
C LEU A 118 -13.21 4.67 -0.33
N THR A 119 -13.56 4.94 -1.59
CA THR A 119 -13.98 6.27 -2.04
C THR A 119 -15.23 6.75 -1.31
N ALA A 120 -16.23 5.89 -1.14
CA ALA A 120 -17.48 6.23 -0.48
C ALA A 120 -17.33 6.53 1.03
N ARG A 121 -16.39 5.84 1.70
CA ARG A 121 -16.23 5.93 3.17
C ARG A 121 -15.23 6.98 3.60
N TYR A 122 -14.15 7.19 2.86
CA TYR A 122 -12.96 7.92 3.32
C TYR A 122 -12.56 9.08 2.43
N ALA A 123 -13.03 9.17 1.19
CA ALA A 123 -12.81 10.33 0.33
C ALA A 123 -13.87 11.41 0.60
N ASN A 124 -13.41 12.59 0.97
CA ASN A 124 -14.25 13.78 1.18
C ASN A 124 -14.07 14.76 0.02
#